data_1d61fcc25002e8bee8c671edf1e05db9
#
_entry.id   1d61fcc25002e8bee8c671edf1e05db9
#
_cell.length_a   1.000
_cell.length_b   1.000
_cell.length_c   1.000
_cell.angle_alpha   90.00
_cell.angle_beta   90.00
_cell.angle_gamma   90.00
#
_symmetry.space_group_name_H-M   'P 1'
#
loop_
_entity.id
_entity.type
_entity.pdbx_description
1 polymer ?
#
loop_
_entity_poly.entity_id
_entity_poly.type
_entity_poly.pdbx_seq_one_letter_code
_entity_poly.pdbx_strand_id
1 'polypeptide(L)'
;MSELSSKIDTNQVERRNATQVVLKDDLLNQAFTEEVDETLLRRCITYLIQENKFERCGNTINQGINPAVYFAYLRNVRDGKVNVLYKRGGGDRYGLYRRYASVPNCNSCGACHFMREIRAALYKDTYIDLDIVNAYPNFMFAITNGPYLGEYINNRDACIAEVMNSCHVSRDKAKQLFLMIGFGGNYETWYSENARGVCPSKFVLNYYNEMQQSRQTIIKY
;
A
#
# COMPACT_ATOMS: atom_id res chain seq x y z
N MET A 1 25.18 -31.70 -3.46
CA MET A 1 24.10 -30.76 -3.13
C MET A 1 23.60 -30.20 -4.42
N SER A 2 22.66 -30.88 -4.96
CA SER A 2 22.11 -30.74 -6.28
C SER A 2 20.60 -30.46 -6.16
N GLU A 3 20.12 -29.57 -7.04
CA GLU A 3 18.78 -29.59 -7.60
C GLU A 3 17.58 -29.29 -6.71
N LEU A 4 17.16 -28.05 -6.77
CA LEU A 4 15.72 -27.70 -6.75
C LEU A 4 15.51 -26.42 -7.57
N SER A 5 15.86 -26.50 -8.86
CA SER A 5 15.35 -25.57 -9.88
C SER A 5 14.14 -26.25 -10.54
N SER A 6 12.98 -26.21 -9.90
CA SER A 6 11.73 -26.61 -10.54
C SER A 6 11.32 -25.51 -11.50
N LYS A 7 11.51 -25.75 -12.79
CA LYS A 7 10.95 -25.00 -13.90
C LYS A 7 9.45 -24.83 -13.68
N ILE A 8 9.03 -23.60 -13.48
CA ILE A 8 7.62 -23.23 -13.64
C ILE A 8 7.36 -23.28 -15.14
N ASP A 9 6.61 -24.28 -15.56
CA ASP A 9 6.16 -24.44 -16.93
C ASP A 9 5.16 -23.32 -17.26
N THR A 10 5.64 -22.31 -17.99
CA THR A 10 4.88 -21.11 -18.35
C THR A 10 3.83 -21.34 -19.45
N ASN A 11 3.64 -22.57 -19.91
CA ASN A 11 2.76 -22.89 -21.04
C ASN A 11 1.37 -23.42 -20.65
N GLN A 12 1.01 -23.46 -19.37
CA GLN A 12 -0.34 -23.86 -18.93
C GLN A 12 -1.10 -22.75 -18.19
N VAL A 13 -0.93 -21.51 -18.56
CA VAL A 13 -1.97 -20.52 -18.27
C VAL A 13 -3.02 -20.68 -19.38
N GLU A 14 -3.81 -21.74 -19.29
CA GLU A 14 -5.10 -21.77 -19.97
C GLU A 14 -5.81 -20.45 -19.67
N ARG A 15 -6.18 -19.75 -20.74
CA ARG A 15 -7.10 -18.61 -20.67
C ARG A 15 -8.40 -19.13 -20.06
N ARG A 16 -8.44 -19.20 -18.76
CA ARG A 16 -9.71 -19.32 -18.04
C ARG A 16 -10.48 -18.08 -18.43
N ASN A 17 -11.56 -18.28 -19.18
CA ASN A 17 -12.55 -17.25 -19.42
C ASN A 17 -12.65 -16.44 -18.15
N ALA A 18 -12.54 -15.10 -18.27
CA ALA A 18 -12.62 -14.18 -17.14
C ALA A 18 -14.00 -14.35 -16.52
N THR A 19 -14.16 -15.42 -15.77
CA THR A 19 -15.26 -15.61 -14.87
C THR A 19 -15.08 -14.47 -13.90
N GLN A 20 -15.98 -13.53 -13.94
CA GLN A 20 -16.12 -12.45 -12.98
C GLN A 20 -15.75 -13.04 -11.62
N VAL A 21 -14.58 -12.67 -11.09
CA VAL A 21 -14.17 -13.05 -9.74
C VAL A 21 -15.11 -12.26 -8.84
N VAL A 22 -16.30 -12.79 -8.66
CA VAL A 22 -17.19 -12.38 -7.59
C VAL A 22 -16.43 -12.78 -6.34
N LEU A 23 -15.67 -11.83 -5.79
CA LEU A 23 -15.15 -11.97 -4.44
C LEU A 23 -16.36 -12.27 -3.58
N LYS A 24 -16.49 -13.53 -3.16
CA LYS A 24 -17.60 -13.95 -2.30
C LYS A 24 -17.68 -12.97 -1.15
N ASP A 25 -18.86 -12.45 -0.88
CA ASP A 25 -19.11 -11.52 0.23
C ASP A 25 -18.61 -12.05 1.58
N ASP A 26 -18.44 -13.36 1.71
CA ASP A 26 -17.89 -14.05 2.88
C ASP A 26 -16.48 -13.59 3.27
N LEU A 27 -15.66 -13.09 2.33
CA LEU A 27 -14.36 -12.47 2.63
C LEU A 27 -14.48 -10.99 3.04
N LEU A 28 -15.66 -10.39 2.92
CA LEU A 28 -15.87 -8.96 3.07
C LEU A 28 -16.13 -8.50 4.50
N ASN A 29 -16.54 -9.42 5.37
CA ASN A 29 -16.87 -9.16 6.78
C ASN A 29 -16.13 -10.12 7.70
N GLN A 30 -14.87 -10.43 7.38
CA GLN A 30 -14.11 -11.35 8.20
C GLN A 30 -13.63 -10.66 9.48
N ALA A 31 -13.94 -11.26 10.62
CA ALA A 31 -13.42 -10.87 11.91
C ALA A 31 -12.02 -11.48 12.12
N PHE A 32 -11.12 -10.67 12.65
CA PHE A 32 -9.79 -11.08 13.06
C PHE A 32 -9.60 -10.73 14.53
N THR A 33 -8.80 -11.54 15.22
CA THR A 33 -8.38 -11.23 16.58
C THR A 33 -6.97 -10.68 16.52
N GLU A 34 -6.79 -9.45 16.98
CA GLU A 34 -5.47 -8.84 17.18
C GLU A 34 -5.06 -9.05 18.63
N GLU A 35 -3.86 -9.55 18.87
CA GLU A 35 -3.26 -9.67 20.21
C GLU A 35 -2.48 -8.41 20.53
N VAL A 36 -2.65 -7.87 21.75
CA VAL A 36 -2.00 -6.63 22.15
C VAL A 36 -1.65 -6.63 23.64
N ASP A 37 -0.47 -6.14 23.97
CA ASP A 37 -0.13 -5.79 25.34
C ASP A 37 -0.90 -4.53 25.76
N GLU A 38 -1.95 -4.72 26.56
CA GLU A 38 -2.79 -3.63 27.03
C GLU A 38 -2.01 -2.62 27.89
N THR A 39 -1.08 -3.09 28.72
CA THR A 39 -0.24 -2.23 29.56
C THR A 39 0.64 -1.34 28.70
N LEU A 40 1.28 -1.92 27.70
CA LEU A 40 2.11 -1.17 26.77
C LEU A 40 1.27 -0.20 25.93
N LEU A 41 0.07 -0.61 25.47
CA LEU A 41 -0.85 0.28 24.75
C LEU A 41 -1.24 1.51 25.60
N ARG A 42 -1.57 1.30 26.87
CA ARG A 42 -1.87 2.42 27.79
C ARG A 42 -0.69 3.35 27.97
N ARG A 43 0.54 2.81 28.08
CA ARG A 43 1.77 3.62 28.15
C ARG A 43 2.00 4.40 26.85
N CYS A 44 1.78 3.80 25.71
CA CYS A 44 1.86 4.49 24.41
C CYS A 44 0.87 5.65 24.32
N ILE A 45 -0.38 5.44 24.75
CA ILE A 45 -1.41 6.50 24.76
C ILE A 45 -0.98 7.64 25.70
N THR A 46 -0.51 7.32 26.89
CA THR A 46 0.00 8.32 27.83
C THR A 46 1.13 9.14 27.24
N TYR A 47 2.10 8.49 26.59
CA TYR A 47 3.18 9.17 25.87
C TYR A 47 2.65 10.12 24.80
N LEU A 48 1.70 9.67 23.96
CA LEU A 48 1.12 10.51 22.92
C LEU A 48 0.41 11.76 23.46
N ILE A 49 -0.23 11.64 24.64
CA ILE A 49 -0.87 12.76 25.34
C ILE A 49 0.19 13.73 25.85
N GLN A 50 1.20 13.23 26.56
CA GLN A 50 2.27 14.05 27.16
C GLN A 50 3.08 14.82 26.12
N GLU A 51 3.32 14.20 24.97
CA GLU A 51 4.04 14.80 23.84
C GLU A 51 3.14 15.66 22.93
N ASN A 52 1.90 15.91 23.29
CA ASN A 52 0.90 16.66 22.50
C ASN A 52 0.80 16.18 21.03
N LYS A 53 1.01 14.86 20.81
CA LYS A 53 0.96 14.29 19.45
C LYS A 53 -0.45 14.27 18.88
N PHE A 54 -1.47 14.28 19.74
CA PHE A 54 -2.87 14.32 19.35
C PHE A 54 -3.38 15.72 18.95
N GLU A 55 -2.76 16.80 19.43
CA GLU A 55 -3.22 18.18 19.19
C GLU A 55 -2.84 18.72 17.79
N ARG A 56 -1.91 18.09 17.09
CA ARG A 56 -1.43 18.54 15.77
C ARG A 56 -2.33 18.15 14.61
N CYS A 57 -3.49 17.59 14.85
CA CYS A 57 -4.44 17.16 13.83
C CYS A 57 -5.46 18.22 13.39
N GLY A 58 -5.12 19.50 13.42
CA GLY A 58 -5.87 20.52 12.71
C GLY A 58 -5.60 20.42 11.20
N ASN A 59 -6.55 19.89 10.45
CA ASN A 59 -6.65 19.93 8.98
C ASN A 59 -5.78 19.02 8.10
N THR A 60 -4.91 18.18 8.62
CA THR A 60 -4.29 17.12 7.80
C THR A 60 -4.73 15.76 8.33
N ILE A 61 -5.29 14.95 7.44
CA ILE A 61 -5.75 13.57 7.70
C ILE A 61 -4.54 12.67 7.95
N ASN A 62 -3.86 12.89 9.06
CA ASN A 62 -2.84 11.97 9.55
C ASN A 62 -3.56 10.94 10.43
N GLN A 63 -4.14 9.93 9.78
CA GLN A 63 -5.00 8.90 10.40
C GLN A 63 -4.36 8.19 11.60
N GLY A 64 -3.03 8.22 11.71
CA GLY A 64 -2.29 7.61 12.82
C GLY A 64 -2.35 8.35 14.14
N ILE A 65 -2.79 9.62 14.17
CA ILE A 65 -2.73 10.49 15.36
C ILE A 65 -4.13 10.82 15.91
N ASN A 66 -5.19 10.25 15.37
CA ASN A 66 -6.54 10.47 15.90
C ASN A 66 -6.70 9.77 17.25
N PRO A 67 -6.85 10.51 18.36
CA PRO A 67 -7.00 9.92 19.70
C PRO A 67 -8.18 8.98 19.81
N ALA A 68 -9.26 9.24 19.11
CA ALA A 68 -10.46 8.40 19.13
C ALA A 68 -10.17 6.95 18.71
N VAL A 69 -9.24 6.74 17.78
CA VAL A 69 -8.83 5.41 17.33
C VAL A 69 -8.17 4.63 18.47
N TYR A 70 -7.23 5.23 19.18
CA TYR A 70 -6.52 4.59 20.28
C TYR A 70 -7.43 4.28 21.46
N PHE A 71 -8.31 5.23 21.84
CA PHE A 71 -9.25 5.02 22.93
C PHE A 71 -10.35 4.02 22.57
N ALA A 72 -10.85 4.03 21.33
CA ALA A 72 -11.81 3.04 20.88
C ALA A 72 -11.19 1.64 20.86
N TYR A 73 -9.97 1.51 20.39
CA TYR A 73 -9.26 0.24 20.40
C TYR A 73 -9.06 -0.26 21.84
N LEU A 74 -8.53 0.58 22.74
CA LEU A 74 -8.32 0.23 24.13
C LEU A 74 -9.62 -0.22 24.84
N ARG A 75 -10.74 0.45 24.59
CA ARG A 75 -12.05 0.06 25.16
C ARG A 75 -12.53 -1.31 24.72
N ASN A 76 -12.04 -1.81 23.59
CA ASN A 76 -12.40 -3.11 23.04
C ASN A 76 -11.39 -4.22 23.39
N VAL A 77 -10.31 -3.91 24.11
CA VAL A 77 -9.38 -4.95 24.62
C VAL A 77 -10.08 -5.80 25.65
N ARG A 78 -9.97 -7.13 25.50
CA ARG A 78 -10.43 -8.14 26.46
C ARG A 78 -9.36 -9.22 26.54
N ASP A 79 -8.79 -9.42 27.69
CA ASP A 79 -7.74 -10.42 27.95
C ASP A 79 -6.58 -10.33 26.94
N GLY A 80 -6.11 -9.11 26.66
CA GLY A 80 -5.03 -8.86 25.71
C GLY A 80 -5.42 -9.06 24.23
N LYS A 81 -6.71 -9.13 23.92
CA LYS A 81 -7.22 -9.38 22.55
C LYS A 81 -8.25 -8.34 22.14
N VAL A 82 -8.26 -8.03 20.85
CA VAL A 82 -9.27 -7.15 20.22
C VAL A 82 -9.85 -7.83 18.99
N ASN A 83 -11.16 -7.98 18.93
CA ASN A 83 -11.83 -8.45 17.73
C ASN A 83 -12.03 -7.28 16.77
N VAL A 84 -11.42 -7.38 15.61
CA VAL A 84 -11.42 -6.36 14.56
C VAL A 84 -12.15 -6.90 13.35
N LEU A 85 -13.10 -6.15 12.84
CA LEU A 85 -13.85 -6.49 11.64
C LEU A 85 -13.34 -5.64 10.47
N TYR A 86 -12.89 -6.29 9.40
CA TYR A 86 -12.48 -5.59 8.18
C TYR A 86 -13.68 -5.36 7.27
N LYS A 87 -14.06 -4.09 7.12
CA LYS A 87 -15.19 -3.64 6.31
C LYS A 87 -14.71 -2.87 5.09
N ARG A 88 -15.53 -2.85 4.04
CA ARG A 88 -15.33 -1.91 2.93
C ARG A 88 -15.48 -0.47 3.43
N GLY A 89 -14.58 0.41 3.01
CA GLY A 89 -14.78 1.85 3.18
C GLY A 89 -15.97 2.32 2.34
N GLY A 90 -16.82 3.21 2.88
CA GLY A 90 -17.95 3.74 2.12
C GLY A 90 -17.51 4.77 1.07
N GLY A 91 -18.09 4.75 -0.10
CA GLY A 91 -18.00 5.85 -1.05
C GLY A 91 -17.53 5.52 -2.47
N ASP A 92 -17.24 4.25 -2.87
CA ASP A 92 -16.74 3.94 -4.19
C ASP A 92 -17.79 3.35 -5.13
N ARG A 93 -17.84 3.90 -6.32
CA ARG A 93 -18.75 3.48 -7.38
C ARG A 93 -18.40 2.12 -7.99
N TYR A 94 -17.17 1.62 -7.78
CA TYR A 94 -16.64 0.45 -8.49
C TYR A 94 -16.40 -0.78 -7.62
N GLY A 95 -16.71 -0.72 -6.33
CA GLY A 95 -16.63 -1.89 -5.43
C GLY A 95 -15.21 -2.40 -5.11
N LEU A 96 -14.17 -1.71 -5.55
CA LEU A 96 -12.76 -2.11 -5.42
C LEU A 96 -12.07 -1.46 -4.22
N TYR A 97 -12.67 -1.53 -3.02
CA TYR A 97 -12.21 -0.75 -1.88
C TYR A 97 -11.11 -1.35 -1.06
N ARG A 98 -10.29 -0.42 -0.54
CA ARG A 98 -9.46 -0.70 0.61
C ARG A 98 -10.36 -1.09 1.79
N ARG A 99 -10.04 -2.20 2.42
CA ARG A 99 -10.70 -2.61 3.65
C ARG A 99 -10.13 -1.82 4.81
N TYR A 100 -11.00 -1.41 5.70
CA TYR A 100 -10.63 -0.72 6.93
C TYR A 100 -11.01 -1.57 8.13
N ALA A 101 -10.06 -1.72 9.04
CA ALA A 101 -10.31 -2.33 10.32
C ALA A 101 -11.31 -1.49 11.13
N SER A 102 -12.25 -2.14 11.79
CA SER A 102 -13.23 -1.49 12.67
C SER A 102 -13.42 -2.30 13.95
N VAL A 103 -13.67 -1.61 15.03
CA VAL A 103 -14.13 -2.18 16.29
C VAL A 103 -15.51 -1.60 16.62
N PRO A 104 -16.26 -2.15 17.57
CA PRO A 104 -17.51 -1.56 18.02
C PRO A 104 -17.37 -0.06 18.28
N ASN A 105 -18.26 0.73 17.69
CA ASN A 105 -18.31 2.20 17.80
C ASN A 105 -17.14 2.97 17.17
N CYS A 106 -16.31 2.34 16.32
CA CYS A 106 -15.27 3.03 15.55
C CYS A 106 -15.01 2.33 14.21
N ASN A 107 -15.37 2.99 13.11
CA ASN A 107 -15.30 2.41 11.75
C ASN A 107 -13.91 2.43 11.12
N SER A 108 -12.92 3.06 11.72
CA SER A 108 -11.54 3.11 11.24
C SER A 108 -10.60 2.89 12.42
N CYS A 109 -10.63 1.68 12.96
CA CYS A 109 -9.94 1.35 14.19
C CYS A 109 -9.43 -0.08 14.15
N GLY A 110 -8.12 -0.22 14.28
CA GLY A 110 -7.36 -1.45 14.33
C GLY A 110 -5.89 -1.11 14.37
N ALA A 111 -5.01 -2.08 14.61
CA ALA A 111 -3.57 -1.89 14.69
C ALA A 111 -3.01 -1.17 13.46
N CYS A 112 -3.56 -1.42 12.28
CA CYS A 112 -3.14 -0.79 11.02
C CYS A 112 -3.35 0.74 10.98
N HIS A 113 -4.16 1.31 11.89
CA HIS A 113 -4.40 2.75 11.99
C HIS A 113 -3.49 3.47 12.99
N PHE A 114 -2.69 2.73 13.74
CA PHE A 114 -1.73 3.34 14.66
C PHE A 114 -0.53 3.93 13.92
N MET A 115 0.11 4.91 14.51
CA MET A 115 1.40 5.41 14.06
C MET A 115 2.40 4.25 13.93
N ARG A 116 3.29 4.34 12.96
CA ARG A 116 4.28 3.29 12.67
C ARG A 116 5.10 2.92 13.91
N GLU A 117 5.54 3.93 14.66
CA GLU A 117 6.36 3.77 15.86
C GLU A 117 5.58 3.05 16.97
N ILE A 118 4.31 3.39 17.13
CA ILE A 118 3.42 2.74 18.11
C ILE A 118 3.14 1.29 17.70
N ARG A 119 2.87 1.04 16.41
CA ARG A 119 2.72 -0.33 15.90
C ARG A 119 3.98 -1.15 16.16
N ALA A 120 5.14 -0.60 15.82
CA ALA A 120 6.41 -1.28 16.03
C ALA A 120 6.63 -1.61 17.52
N ALA A 121 6.32 -0.67 18.41
CA ALA A 121 6.46 -0.91 19.87
C ALA A 121 5.51 -2.02 20.36
N LEU A 122 4.24 -1.99 19.92
CA LEU A 122 3.21 -2.91 20.41
C LEU A 122 3.35 -4.34 19.86
N TYR A 123 3.82 -4.47 18.62
CA TYR A 123 3.66 -5.72 17.86
C TYR A 123 4.98 -6.38 17.43
N LYS A 124 6.14 -5.78 17.71
CA LYS A 124 7.46 -6.29 17.27
C LYS A 124 7.76 -7.72 17.70
N ASP A 125 7.23 -8.14 18.83
CA ASP A 125 7.47 -9.47 19.41
C ASP A 125 6.35 -10.48 19.07
N THR A 126 5.24 -10.01 18.50
CA THR A 126 4.04 -10.82 18.22
C THR A 126 3.77 -10.99 16.74
N TYR A 127 4.11 -9.99 15.92
CA TYR A 127 3.80 -9.98 14.48
C TYR A 127 5.02 -9.72 13.64
N ILE A 128 5.00 -10.28 12.43
CA ILE A 128 5.98 -10.01 11.39
C ILE A 128 5.35 -9.01 10.40
N ASP A 129 6.03 -7.91 10.13
CA ASP A 129 5.61 -6.94 9.11
C ASP A 129 5.98 -7.49 7.72
N LEU A 130 4.96 -7.81 6.93
CA LEU A 130 5.11 -8.30 5.57
C LEU A 130 4.70 -7.21 4.60
N ASP A 131 5.63 -6.80 3.74
CA ASP A 131 5.36 -5.85 2.67
C ASP A 131 5.60 -6.49 1.29
N ILE A 132 4.70 -6.21 0.36
CA ILE A 132 4.86 -6.65 -1.03
C ILE A 132 5.67 -5.59 -1.77
N VAL A 133 6.91 -5.93 -2.07
CA VAL A 133 7.79 -5.04 -2.85
C VAL A 133 7.17 -4.78 -4.23
N ASN A 134 7.06 -3.51 -4.60
CA ASN A 134 6.46 -3.10 -5.87
C ASN A 134 5.05 -3.68 -6.12
N ALA A 135 4.20 -3.76 -5.09
CA ALA A 135 2.88 -4.41 -5.18
C ALA A 135 2.10 -4.01 -6.43
N TYR A 136 1.90 -2.71 -6.65
CA TYR A 136 1.14 -2.22 -7.78
C TYR A 136 1.76 -2.57 -9.16
N PRO A 137 3.05 -2.30 -9.44
CA PRO A 137 3.69 -2.75 -10.66
C PRO A 137 3.60 -4.27 -10.88
N ASN A 138 3.77 -5.08 -9.83
CA ASN A 138 3.66 -6.54 -9.94
C ASN A 138 2.25 -6.98 -10.32
N PHE A 139 1.20 -6.39 -9.74
CA PHE A 139 -0.18 -6.70 -10.12
C PHE A 139 -0.47 -6.29 -11.57
N MET A 140 -0.02 -5.11 -11.99
CA MET A 140 -0.17 -4.66 -13.36
C MET A 140 0.56 -5.59 -14.34
N PHE A 141 1.79 -5.98 -14.02
CA PHE A 141 2.58 -6.91 -14.83
C PHE A 141 1.92 -8.29 -14.96
N ALA A 142 1.39 -8.83 -13.87
CA ALA A 142 0.68 -10.11 -13.87
C ALA A 142 -0.54 -10.12 -14.82
N ILE A 143 -1.18 -8.96 -15.03
CA ILE A 143 -2.34 -8.83 -15.91
C ILE A 143 -1.93 -8.55 -17.36
N THR A 144 -0.92 -7.71 -17.59
CA THR A 144 -0.60 -7.14 -18.90
C THR A 144 0.67 -7.68 -19.53
N ASN A 145 1.57 -8.27 -18.71
CA ASN A 145 2.87 -8.79 -19.11
C ASN A 145 3.72 -7.74 -19.89
N GLY A 146 3.63 -6.47 -19.48
CA GLY A 146 4.29 -5.36 -20.14
C GLY A 146 5.80 -5.37 -19.94
N PRO A 147 6.62 -5.24 -21.01
CA PRO A 147 8.07 -5.36 -20.92
C PRO A 147 8.73 -4.29 -20.05
N TYR A 148 8.26 -3.05 -20.07
CA TYR A 148 8.82 -1.96 -19.26
C TYR A 148 8.39 -2.05 -17.79
N LEU A 149 7.22 -2.60 -17.50
CA LEU A 149 6.81 -3.00 -16.16
C LEU A 149 7.73 -4.09 -15.61
N GLY A 150 7.99 -5.12 -16.41
CA GLY A 150 8.93 -6.19 -16.05
C GLY A 150 10.34 -5.66 -15.80
N GLU A 151 10.83 -4.77 -16.65
CA GLU A 151 12.13 -4.13 -16.47
C GLU A 151 12.18 -3.31 -15.18
N TYR A 152 11.16 -2.50 -14.90
CA TYR A 152 11.09 -1.74 -13.66
C TYR A 152 11.06 -2.64 -12.41
N ILE A 153 10.29 -3.73 -12.42
CA ILE A 153 10.20 -4.65 -11.29
C ILE A 153 11.56 -5.29 -11.00
N ASN A 154 12.25 -5.75 -12.04
CA ASN A 154 13.50 -6.47 -11.90
C ASN A 154 14.70 -5.55 -11.64
N ASN A 155 14.69 -4.33 -12.17
CA ASN A 155 15.80 -3.39 -12.15
C ASN A 155 15.44 -2.04 -11.50
N ARG A 156 14.53 -2.05 -10.53
CA ARG A 156 13.98 -0.83 -9.92
C ARG A 156 15.02 0.18 -9.48
N ASP A 157 16.07 -0.29 -8.83
CA ASP A 157 17.09 0.61 -8.29
C ASP A 157 17.90 1.27 -9.42
N ALA A 158 18.14 0.56 -10.50
CA ALA A 158 18.78 1.12 -11.70
C ALA A 158 17.87 2.16 -12.39
N CYS A 159 16.57 1.86 -12.54
CA CYS A 159 15.60 2.79 -13.12
C CYS A 159 15.47 4.08 -12.27
N ILE A 160 15.47 3.95 -10.95
CA ILE A 160 15.45 5.11 -10.05
C ILE A 160 16.75 5.89 -10.14
N ALA A 161 17.92 5.22 -10.17
CA ALA A 161 19.23 5.86 -10.29
C ALA A 161 19.38 6.63 -11.60
N GLU A 162 18.84 6.12 -12.70
CA GLU A 162 18.81 6.82 -14.00
C GLU A 162 18.11 8.19 -13.87
N VAL A 163 16.93 8.22 -13.25
CA VAL A 163 16.19 9.47 -13.02
C VAL A 163 16.93 10.40 -12.06
N MET A 164 17.50 9.86 -10.98
CA MET A 164 18.32 10.65 -10.05
C MET A 164 19.47 11.37 -10.75
N ASN A 165 20.19 10.64 -11.58
CA ASN A 165 21.39 11.15 -12.27
C ASN A 165 21.02 12.14 -13.38
N SER A 166 20.00 11.84 -14.18
CA SER A 166 19.59 12.70 -15.30
C SER A 166 18.89 13.98 -14.85
N CYS A 167 18.14 13.91 -13.75
CA CYS A 167 17.36 15.04 -13.25
C CYS A 167 18.00 15.75 -12.04
N HIS A 168 19.11 15.24 -11.51
CA HIS A 168 19.78 15.75 -10.31
C HIS A 168 18.85 15.84 -9.09
N VAL A 169 18.00 14.84 -8.91
CA VAL A 169 17.02 14.79 -7.80
C VAL A 169 17.35 13.71 -6.79
N SER A 170 16.77 13.82 -5.60
CA SER A 170 16.90 12.79 -4.58
C SER A 170 16.21 11.48 -5.00
N ARG A 171 16.62 10.36 -4.38
CA ARG A 171 15.99 9.05 -4.56
C ARG A 171 14.47 9.07 -4.34
N ASP A 172 14.01 9.81 -3.32
CA ASP A 172 12.59 9.91 -3.01
C ASP A 172 11.82 10.64 -4.11
N LYS A 173 12.39 11.68 -4.67
CA LYS A 173 11.80 12.39 -5.81
C LYS A 173 11.76 11.52 -7.07
N ALA A 174 12.84 10.82 -7.39
CA ALA A 174 12.86 9.88 -8.50
C ALA A 174 11.84 8.75 -8.32
N LYS A 175 11.72 8.18 -7.12
CA LYS A 175 10.70 7.19 -6.77
C LYS A 175 9.28 7.75 -6.93
N GLN A 176 9.06 9.01 -6.57
CA GLN A 176 7.77 9.69 -6.70
C GLN A 176 7.31 9.75 -8.15
N LEU A 177 8.20 9.92 -9.14
CA LEU A 177 7.86 9.88 -10.57
C LEU A 177 7.18 8.56 -10.93
N PHE A 178 7.80 7.42 -10.61
CA PHE A 178 7.24 6.10 -10.94
C PHE A 178 5.93 5.81 -10.21
N LEU A 179 5.81 6.24 -8.96
CA LEU A 179 4.55 6.14 -8.21
C LEU A 179 3.45 6.99 -8.87
N MET A 180 3.77 8.22 -9.25
CA MET A 180 2.82 9.11 -9.90
C MET A 180 2.33 8.54 -11.23
N ILE A 181 3.25 8.08 -12.09
CA ILE A 181 2.90 7.37 -13.33
C ILE A 181 2.05 6.13 -12.99
N GLY A 182 2.46 5.37 -12.01
CA GLY A 182 1.74 4.20 -11.49
C GLY A 182 0.29 4.51 -11.17
N PHE A 183 -0.03 5.61 -10.54
CA PHE A 183 -1.39 6.03 -10.17
C PHE A 183 -2.11 6.92 -11.19
N GLY A 184 -1.57 7.09 -12.38
CA GLY A 184 -2.25 7.80 -13.45
C GLY A 184 -1.84 9.25 -13.67
N GLY A 185 -0.88 9.69 -12.92
CA GLY A 185 -0.34 11.04 -13.08
C GLY A 185 0.47 11.17 -14.38
N ASN A 186 0.61 12.42 -14.83
CA ASN A 186 1.38 12.76 -16.01
C ASN A 186 2.85 13.03 -15.62
N TYR A 187 3.79 12.36 -16.29
CA TYR A 187 5.22 12.58 -16.08
C TYR A 187 5.64 14.04 -16.37
N GLU A 188 5.02 14.71 -17.32
CA GLU A 188 5.34 16.10 -17.68
C GLU A 188 5.15 17.05 -16.50
N THR A 189 4.10 16.86 -15.72
CA THR A 189 3.87 17.63 -14.48
C THR A 189 5.03 17.45 -13.52
N TRP A 190 5.46 16.21 -13.30
CA TRP A 190 6.59 15.94 -12.41
C TRP A 190 7.88 16.59 -12.92
N TYR A 191 8.18 16.48 -14.23
CA TYR A 191 9.39 17.08 -14.83
C TYR A 191 9.38 18.61 -14.73
N SER A 192 8.22 19.25 -14.96
CA SER A 192 8.08 20.70 -14.85
C SER A 192 8.36 21.22 -13.43
N GLU A 193 8.03 20.43 -12.42
CA GLU A 193 8.20 20.78 -11.02
C GLU A 193 9.59 20.44 -10.46
N ASN A 194 10.19 19.34 -10.89
CA ASN A 194 11.38 18.77 -10.26
C ASN A 194 12.64 18.77 -11.15
N ALA A 195 12.51 18.85 -12.47
CA ALA A 195 13.62 18.71 -13.42
C ALA A 195 13.40 19.58 -14.67
N ARG A 196 13.07 20.86 -14.47
CA ARG A 196 12.74 21.78 -15.56
C ARG A 196 13.87 21.85 -16.61
N GLY A 197 13.49 21.64 -17.87
CA GLY A 197 14.44 21.65 -19.00
C GLY A 197 15.14 20.32 -19.25
N VAL A 198 14.93 19.32 -18.41
CA VAL A 198 15.44 17.96 -18.64
C VAL A 198 14.40 17.15 -19.41
N CYS A 199 14.84 16.47 -20.46
CA CYS A 199 13.97 15.54 -21.19
C CYS A 199 13.90 14.19 -20.47
N PRO A 200 12.71 13.57 -20.38
CA PRO A 200 12.58 12.23 -19.83
C PRO A 200 13.37 11.22 -20.69
N SER A 201 13.94 10.21 -20.05
CA SER A 201 14.62 9.14 -20.76
C SER A 201 13.64 8.31 -21.59
N LYS A 202 14.19 7.58 -22.57
CA LYS A 202 13.38 6.66 -23.38
C LYS A 202 12.67 5.61 -22.53
N PHE A 203 13.31 5.16 -21.45
CA PHE A 203 12.70 4.21 -20.52
C PHE A 203 11.48 4.82 -19.83
N VAL A 204 11.59 6.03 -19.27
CA VAL A 204 10.48 6.72 -18.60
C VAL A 204 9.29 6.92 -19.54
N LEU A 205 9.54 7.33 -20.78
CA LEU A 205 8.48 7.51 -21.78
C LEU A 205 7.77 6.19 -22.11
N ASN A 206 8.54 5.14 -22.33
CA ASN A 206 8.00 3.84 -22.66
C ASN A 206 7.22 3.23 -21.46
N TYR A 207 7.76 3.35 -20.25
CA TYR A 207 7.07 2.93 -19.03
C TYR A 207 5.76 3.68 -18.85
N TYR A 208 5.74 4.99 -19.07
CA TYR A 208 4.52 5.80 -19.03
C TYR A 208 3.47 5.33 -20.05
N ASN A 209 3.87 5.16 -21.31
CA ASN A 209 2.97 4.71 -22.37
C ASN A 209 2.39 3.33 -22.09
N GLU A 210 3.22 2.40 -21.62
CA GLU A 210 2.80 1.06 -21.26
C GLU A 210 1.82 1.09 -20.07
N MET A 211 2.07 1.91 -19.06
CA MET A 211 1.18 2.09 -17.94
C MET A 211 -0.18 2.65 -18.35
N GLN A 212 -0.24 3.59 -19.31
CA GLN A 212 -1.49 4.11 -19.83
C GLN A 212 -2.29 3.04 -20.59
N GLN A 213 -1.61 2.25 -21.43
CA GLN A 213 -2.23 1.14 -22.18
C GLN A 213 -2.75 0.05 -21.23
N SER A 214 -1.95 -0.31 -20.24
CA SER A 214 -2.31 -1.32 -19.23
C SER A 214 -3.58 -0.95 -18.47
N ARG A 215 -3.73 0.32 -18.10
CA ARG A 215 -4.97 0.81 -17.45
C ARG A 215 -6.17 0.72 -18.36
N GLN A 216 -6.03 1.13 -19.62
CA GLN A 216 -7.14 1.03 -20.58
C GLN A 216 -7.56 -0.42 -20.79
N THR A 217 -6.63 -1.34 -20.73
CA THR A 217 -6.93 -2.78 -20.81
C THR A 217 -7.73 -3.24 -19.58
N ILE A 218 -7.32 -2.85 -18.37
CA ILE A 218 -7.99 -3.26 -17.13
C ILE A 218 -9.40 -2.66 -17.00
N ILE A 219 -9.60 -1.41 -17.42
CA ILE A 219 -10.92 -0.75 -17.33
C ILE A 219 -11.96 -1.40 -18.26
N LYS A 220 -11.53 -2.12 -19.30
CA LYS A 220 -12.43 -2.82 -20.23
C LYS A 220 -12.95 -4.17 -19.71
N TYR A 221 -12.40 -4.66 -18.61
CA TYR A 221 -12.84 -5.87 -17.91
C TYR A 221 -13.68 -5.54 -16.68
#